data_e5696240dcb9d31f073a3f47970a361e
#
_entry.id   e5696240dcb9d31f073a3f47970a361e
#
_cell.length_a   1.000
_cell.length_b   1.000
_cell.length_c   1.000
_cell.angle_alpha   90.00
_cell.angle_beta   90.00
_cell.angle_gamma   90.00
#
_symmetry.space_group_name_H-M   'P 1'
#
loop_
_entity.id
_entity.type
_entity.pdbx_description
1 polymer ?
#
loop_
_entity_poly.entity_id
_entity_poly.type
_entity_poly.pdbx_seq_one_letter_code
_entity_poly.pdbx_strand_id
1 'polypeptide(L)'
;AALDAWLARVQAADRVAIDTETTSLDPHAARLVGISLAVTPWQACYIPVGHNYAGVPEQLPMDEVLAVLKPWLESDAPQKVGQNIKYDMHVLANHGITLRGVVDDTMLESYVLEAHRTHGMDALAGRHLNRTTITYEEVAGKGAKAIGFDQVALDVATTYAAEDADVTLQLHRTLWPAIEASERLRHIYRDIEMPTLQVLYDMERHGVLLDRDRLRAQSQQLAEQLQELERQAHELAGQPFNLGSPKQLGEILFERLGLPVVKKTPAGKPSTDESVLEKLALDYPLPKVLLQWRGLAKLKSTYTDKLPEMADPQTGRVHTTYSQAVAITGRLASSDPNLQNIPVRTPEGRRIREAFIAPPGHRMMSADYSQIELRIMAHISQDAGLLKAFADGEDVHRATASEVFGVPIAEVNSEQRRYAKVINF
;
A
#
# COMPACT_ATOMS: atom_id res chain seq x y z
N ALA A 1 22.83 -20.36 -27.16
CA ALA A 1 22.97 -21.78 -26.70
C ALA A 1 22.34 -22.00 -25.31
N ALA A 2 22.83 -21.34 -24.22
CA ALA A 2 22.24 -21.57 -22.88
C ALA A 2 20.79 -21.05 -22.78
N LEU A 3 20.52 -19.84 -23.26
CA LEU A 3 19.19 -19.25 -23.28
C LEU A 3 18.20 -20.10 -24.09
N ASP A 4 18.62 -20.62 -25.25
CA ASP A 4 17.76 -21.49 -26.08
C ASP A 4 17.41 -22.79 -25.38
N ALA A 5 18.37 -23.37 -24.67
CA ALA A 5 18.14 -24.58 -23.88
C ALA A 5 17.13 -24.34 -22.72
N TRP A 6 17.19 -23.16 -22.08
CA TRP A 6 16.22 -22.79 -21.05
C TRP A 6 14.84 -22.48 -21.66
N LEU A 7 14.79 -21.81 -22.81
CA LEU A 7 13.54 -21.57 -23.52
C LEU A 7 12.83 -22.87 -23.91
N ALA A 8 13.58 -23.88 -24.36
CA ALA A 8 13.02 -25.21 -24.64
C ALA A 8 12.44 -25.88 -23.37
N ARG A 9 13.08 -25.72 -22.21
CA ARG A 9 12.54 -26.20 -20.93
C ARG A 9 11.28 -25.45 -20.52
N VAL A 10 11.27 -24.12 -20.67
CA VAL A 10 10.09 -23.28 -20.41
C VAL A 10 8.93 -23.74 -21.29
N GLN A 11 9.15 -23.95 -22.59
CA GLN A 11 8.11 -24.38 -23.52
C GLN A 11 7.58 -25.79 -23.24
N ALA A 12 8.37 -26.64 -22.62
CA ALA A 12 7.99 -28.01 -22.25
C ALA A 12 7.31 -28.09 -20.86
N ALA A 13 7.31 -27.02 -20.10
CA ALA A 13 6.72 -26.98 -18.76
C ALA A 13 5.23 -26.57 -18.82
N ASP A 14 4.42 -27.10 -17.93
CA ASP A 14 3.03 -26.64 -17.75
C ASP A 14 2.99 -25.29 -17.03
N ARG A 15 3.90 -25.08 -16.09
CA ARG A 15 4.00 -23.88 -15.25
C ARG A 15 5.46 -23.51 -15.00
N VAL A 16 5.72 -22.21 -15.03
CA VAL A 16 7.05 -21.63 -14.82
C VAL A 16 6.96 -20.56 -13.75
N ALA A 17 7.82 -20.64 -12.73
CA ALA A 17 8.02 -19.52 -11.82
C ALA A 17 8.88 -18.47 -12.51
N ILE A 18 8.48 -17.21 -12.38
CA ILE A 18 9.18 -16.05 -12.89
C ILE A 18 9.35 -15.03 -11.78
N ASP A 19 10.51 -14.41 -11.73
CA ASP A 19 10.81 -13.29 -10.87
C ASP A 19 11.76 -12.32 -11.58
N THR A 20 11.74 -11.04 -11.22
CA THR A 20 12.56 -10.00 -11.85
C THR A 20 13.42 -9.27 -10.83
N GLU A 21 14.69 -9.13 -11.13
CA GLU A 21 15.62 -8.30 -10.39
C GLU A 21 15.71 -6.90 -11.00
N THR A 22 15.72 -5.87 -10.16
CA THR A 22 15.49 -4.51 -10.61
C THR A 22 16.32 -3.46 -9.88
N THR A 23 16.33 -2.25 -10.41
CA THR A 23 17.06 -1.10 -9.84
C THR A 23 16.29 -0.36 -8.74
N SER A 24 15.01 -0.62 -8.53
CA SER A 24 14.15 0.17 -7.61
C SER A 24 12.98 -0.65 -7.10
N LEU A 25 12.52 -0.35 -5.89
CA LEU A 25 11.27 -0.87 -5.33
C LEU A 25 10.02 -0.17 -5.90
N ASP A 26 10.17 1.00 -6.52
CA ASP A 26 9.10 1.66 -7.25
C ASP A 26 8.87 0.95 -8.59
N PRO A 27 7.75 0.22 -8.78
CA PRO A 27 7.53 -0.59 -9.96
C PRO A 27 7.43 0.24 -11.25
N HIS A 28 7.08 1.51 -11.17
CA HIS A 28 6.96 2.40 -12.33
C HIS A 28 8.30 2.99 -12.78
N ALA A 29 9.25 3.16 -11.84
CA ALA A 29 10.60 3.65 -12.09
C ALA A 29 11.64 2.52 -12.25
N ALA A 30 11.30 1.30 -11.85
CA ALA A 30 12.19 0.15 -11.88
C ALA A 30 12.63 -0.21 -13.29
N ARG A 31 13.94 -0.43 -13.45
CA ARG A 31 14.57 -0.97 -14.67
C ARG A 31 14.97 -2.40 -14.41
N LEU A 32 14.82 -3.24 -15.41
CA LEU A 32 15.17 -4.65 -15.33
C LEU A 32 16.71 -4.81 -15.23
N VAL A 33 17.15 -5.59 -14.27
CA VAL A 33 18.55 -6.03 -14.10
C VAL A 33 18.72 -7.48 -14.53
N GLY A 34 17.71 -8.32 -14.30
CA GLY A 34 17.69 -9.69 -14.77
C GLY A 34 16.35 -10.37 -14.55
N ILE A 35 16.19 -11.54 -15.15
CA ILE A 35 14.99 -12.39 -15.03
C ILE A 35 15.43 -13.75 -14.49
N SER A 36 14.76 -14.25 -13.47
CA SER A 36 14.95 -15.61 -12.99
C SER A 36 13.75 -16.50 -13.32
N LEU A 37 14.02 -17.75 -13.65
CA LEU A 37 13.02 -18.73 -14.07
C LEU A 37 13.26 -20.06 -13.35
N ALA A 38 12.19 -20.73 -12.92
CA ALA A 38 12.23 -22.10 -12.42
C ALA A 38 11.14 -22.93 -13.07
N VAL A 39 11.48 -24.12 -13.56
CA VAL A 39 10.56 -25.04 -14.25
C VAL A 39 10.24 -26.29 -13.43
N THR A 40 11.18 -26.73 -12.60
CA THR A 40 11.02 -27.80 -11.62
C THR A 40 11.79 -27.43 -10.35
N PRO A 41 11.44 -27.95 -9.17
CA PRO A 41 12.23 -27.73 -7.97
C PRO A 41 13.71 -28.03 -8.17
N TRP A 42 14.56 -27.13 -7.67
CA TRP A 42 16.01 -27.18 -7.77
C TRP A 42 16.56 -27.01 -9.19
N GLN A 43 15.73 -26.58 -10.15
CA GLN A 43 16.15 -26.25 -11.51
C GLN A 43 15.67 -24.84 -11.86
N ALA A 44 16.50 -23.88 -11.53
CA ALA A 44 16.29 -22.48 -11.80
C ALA A 44 17.48 -21.86 -12.54
N CYS A 45 17.26 -20.75 -13.19
CA CYS A 45 18.31 -19.94 -13.80
C CYS A 45 18.07 -18.47 -13.55
N TYR A 46 19.14 -17.71 -13.69
CA TYR A 46 19.13 -16.26 -13.77
C TYR A 46 19.66 -15.80 -15.12
N ILE A 47 19.00 -14.85 -15.75
CA ILE A 47 19.35 -14.26 -17.03
C ILE A 47 19.69 -12.79 -16.78
N PRO A 48 20.97 -12.44 -16.55
CA PRO A 48 21.41 -11.07 -16.30
C PRO A 48 21.38 -10.27 -17.58
N VAL A 49 20.88 -9.01 -17.52
CA VAL A 49 20.77 -8.10 -18.65
C VAL A 49 21.11 -6.66 -18.30
N GLY A 50 21.27 -6.33 -17.04
CA GLY A 50 21.41 -4.95 -16.58
C GLY A 50 22.40 -4.70 -15.44
N HIS A 51 23.29 -5.65 -15.12
CA HIS A 51 24.34 -5.40 -14.13
C HIS A 51 25.37 -4.40 -14.67
N ASN A 52 25.75 -3.44 -13.80
CA ASN A 52 26.62 -2.33 -14.15
C ASN A 52 27.58 -1.97 -13.01
N TYR A 53 28.67 -2.69 -12.90
CA TYR A 53 29.75 -2.44 -11.95
C TYR A 53 31.13 -2.65 -12.59
N ALA A 54 32.18 -2.14 -11.95
CA ALA A 54 33.54 -2.27 -12.49
C ALA A 54 33.97 -3.74 -12.58
N GLY A 55 34.31 -4.17 -13.81
CA GLY A 55 34.71 -5.57 -14.08
C GLY A 55 33.55 -6.55 -14.24
N VAL A 56 32.31 -6.06 -14.41
CA VAL A 56 31.16 -6.94 -14.69
C VAL A 56 31.43 -7.80 -15.92
N PRO A 57 31.16 -9.13 -15.86
CA PRO A 57 31.24 -9.99 -17.03
C PRO A 57 30.30 -9.55 -18.16
N GLU A 58 30.63 -9.92 -19.39
CA GLU A 58 29.76 -9.68 -20.54
C GLU A 58 28.40 -10.37 -20.35
N GLN A 59 27.32 -9.61 -20.56
CA GLN A 59 25.94 -10.06 -20.44
C GLN A 59 25.29 -10.10 -21.83
N LEU A 60 24.20 -10.87 -21.96
CA LEU A 60 23.38 -10.81 -23.16
C LEU A 60 22.71 -9.42 -23.26
N PRO A 61 22.61 -8.84 -24.47
CA PRO A 61 21.90 -7.60 -24.66
C PRO A 61 20.42 -7.74 -24.24
N MET A 62 19.93 -6.80 -23.44
CA MET A 62 18.56 -6.82 -22.91
C MET A 62 17.51 -6.97 -24.01
N ASP A 63 17.64 -6.19 -25.08
CA ASP A 63 16.69 -6.22 -26.19
C ASP A 63 16.62 -7.59 -26.89
N GLU A 64 17.75 -8.28 -27.03
CA GLU A 64 17.80 -9.64 -27.59
C GLU A 64 17.13 -10.65 -26.66
N VAL A 65 17.43 -10.59 -25.35
CA VAL A 65 16.81 -11.48 -24.36
C VAL A 65 15.31 -11.28 -24.33
N LEU A 66 14.87 -10.02 -24.25
CA LEU A 66 13.44 -9.69 -24.22
C LEU A 66 12.75 -10.10 -25.52
N ALA A 67 13.36 -9.91 -26.69
CA ALA A 67 12.80 -10.34 -27.97
C ALA A 67 12.59 -11.86 -28.03
N VAL A 68 13.53 -12.65 -27.47
CA VAL A 68 13.43 -14.11 -27.42
C VAL A 68 12.37 -14.59 -26.43
N LEU A 69 12.26 -13.93 -25.26
CA LEU A 69 11.31 -14.32 -24.22
C LEU A 69 9.87 -13.79 -24.47
N LYS A 70 9.73 -12.68 -25.19
CA LYS A 70 8.45 -11.98 -25.40
C LYS A 70 7.33 -12.90 -25.91
N PRO A 71 7.51 -13.78 -26.89
CA PRO A 71 6.43 -14.66 -27.36
C PRO A 71 5.84 -15.53 -26.25
N TRP A 72 6.67 -16.01 -25.31
CA TRP A 72 6.20 -16.76 -24.15
C TRP A 72 5.63 -15.82 -23.08
N LEU A 73 6.31 -14.74 -22.74
CA LEU A 73 5.84 -13.79 -21.72
C LEU A 73 4.45 -13.24 -22.03
N GLU A 74 4.14 -12.99 -23.30
CA GLU A 74 2.84 -12.49 -23.77
C GLU A 74 1.84 -13.59 -24.17
N SER A 75 2.14 -14.86 -23.92
CA SER A 75 1.24 -15.99 -24.16
C SER A 75 0.55 -16.44 -22.89
N ASP A 76 -0.57 -17.15 -23.03
CA ASP A 76 -1.31 -17.71 -21.91
C ASP A 76 -0.72 -19.06 -21.42
N ALA A 77 0.15 -19.67 -22.23
CA ALA A 77 0.82 -20.94 -21.91
C ALA A 77 2.26 -20.97 -22.45
N PRO A 78 3.20 -21.58 -21.77
CA PRO A 78 3.13 -22.09 -20.36
C PRO A 78 2.72 -21.06 -19.33
N GLN A 79 1.95 -21.51 -18.33
CA GLN A 79 1.43 -20.65 -17.27
C GLN A 79 2.54 -20.10 -16.38
N LYS A 80 2.32 -18.91 -15.80
CA LYS A 80 3.30 -18.24 -14.93
C LYS A 80 2.80 -18.20 -13.49
N VAL A 81 3.72 -18.38 -12.56
CA VAL A 81 3.55 -18.17 -11.13
C VAL A 81 4.64 -17.22 -10.64
N GLY A 82 4.32 -16.33 -9.72
CA GLY A 82 5.28 -15.44 -9.07
C GLY A 82 4.99 -15.25 -7.59
N GLN A 83 5.84 -14.48 -6.95
CA GLN A 83 5.66 -13.99 -5.59
C GLN A 83 5.46 -12.49 -5.65
N ASN A 84 4.26 -11.98 -5.37
CA ASN A 84 3.91 -10.58 -5.61
C ASN A 84 4.09 -10.17 -7.08
N ILE A 85 3.66 -11.05 -7.97
CA ILE A 85 3.92 -10.99 -9.43
C ILE A 85 3.42 -9.71 -10.10
N LYS A 86 2.51 -8.98 -9.45
CA LYS A 86 2.05 -7.68 -9.94
C LYS A 86 3.22 -6.68 -10.11
N TYR A 87 4.22 -6.75 -9.23
CA TYR A 87 5.45 -5.96 -9.37
C TYR A 87 6.19 -6.32 -10.67
N ASP A 88 6.38 -7.59 -10.96
CA ASP A 88 7.05 -8.06 -12.17
C ASP A 88 6.28 -7.69 -13.44
N MET A 89 4.95 -7.72 -13.38
CA MET A 89 4.09 -7.24 -14.47
C MET A 89 4.37 -5.77 -14.80
N HIS A 90 4.53 -4.91 -13.79
CA HIS A 90 4.88 -3.50 -13.98
C HIS A 90 6.28 -3.34 -14.57
N VAL A 91 7.25 -4.05 -14.04
CA VAL A 91 8.64 -4.00 -14.53
C VAL A 91 8.72 -4.40 -15.98
N LEU A 92 8.11 -5.51 -16.37
CA LEU A 92 8.07 -5.97 -17.75
C LEU A 92 7.33 -4.98 -18.67
N ALA A 93 6.25 -4.38 -18.18
CA ALA A 93 5.53 -3.34 -18.93
C ALA A 93 6.37 -2.07 -19.19
N ASN A 94 7.30 -1.71 -18.30
CA ASN A 94 8.25 -0.62 -18.53
C ASN A 94 9.19 -0.91 -19.71
N HIS A 95 9.33 -2.19 -20.09
CA HIS A 95 10.12 -2.65 -21.24
C HIS A 95 9.25 -3.08 -22.45
N GLY A 96 7.97 -2.68 -22.48
CA GLY A 96 7.06 -2.95 -23.60
C GLY A 96 6.60 -4.41 -23.71
N ILE A 97 6.55 -5.13 -22.58
CA ILE A 97 6.05 -6.51 -22.48
C ILE A 97 4.81 -6.55 -21.62
N THR A 98 3.72 -7.10 -22.13
CA THR A 98 2.51 -7.39 -21.39
C THR A 98 2.53 -8.83 -20.89
N LEU A 99 2.84 -9.05 -19.62
CA LEU A 99 2.88 -10.40 -19.06
C LEU A 99 1.47 -11.01 -19.06
N ARG A 100 1.32 -12.18 -19.70
CA ARG A 100 0.08 -12.93 -19.79
C ARG A 100 0.24 -14.34 -19.23
N GLY A 101 -0.90 -15.01 -19.02
CA GLY A 101 -0.89 -16.38 -18.48
C GLY A 101 -0.41 -16.45 -17.03
N VAL A 102 -0.52 -15.36 -16.29
CA VAL A 102 -0.33 -15.33 -14.84
C VAL A 102 -1.53 -16.03 -14.20
N VAL A 103 -1.29 -17.14 -13.56
CA VAL A 103 -2.36 -17.95 -12.96
C VAL A 103 -2.23 -18.05 -11.45
N ASP A 104 -1.03 -17.86 -10.90
CA ASP A 104 -0.77 -18.00 -9.48
C ASP A 104 0.19 -16.92 -8.95
N ASP A 105 -0.07 -16.53 -7.70
CA ASP A 105 0.77 -15.66 -6.88
C ASP A 105 0.90 -16.28 -5.47
N THR A 106 2.10 -16.67 -5.08
CA THR A 106 2.34 -17.36 -3.80
C THR A 106 2.10 -16.48 -2.59
N MET A 107 2.23 -15.15 -2.72
CA MET A 107 1.82 -14.21 -1.68
C MET A 107 0.30 -14.25 -1.45
N LEU A 108 -0.49 -14.28 -2.51
CA LEU A 108 -1.95 -14.38 -2.43
C LEU A 108 -2.42 -15.78 -2.00
N GLU A 109 -1.73 -16.84 -2.41
CA GLU A 109 -1.99 -18.20 -1.89
C GLU A 109 -1.83 -18.24 -0.37
N SER A 110 -0.73 -17.72 0.14
CA SER A 110 -0.49 -17.62 1.57
C SER A 110 -1.53 -16.73 2.27
N TYR A 111 -1.91 -15.61 1.66
CA TYR A 111 -2.90 -14.71 2.22
C TYR A 111 -4.28 -15.39 2.37
N VAL A 112 -4.72 -16.13 1.37
CA VAL A 112 -6.00 -16.86 1.42
C VAL A 112 -5.97 -17.98 2.47
N LEU A 113 -4.82 -18.63 2.67
CA LEU A 113 -4.66 -19.70 3.66
C LEU A 113 -4.51 -19.16 5.10
N GLU A 114 -3.73 -18.10 5.28
CA GLU A 114 -3.24 -17.65 6.59
C GLU A 114 -3.20 -16.11 6.69
N ALA A 115 -4.30 -15.40 6.41
CA ALA A 115 -4.37 -13.93 6.33
C ALA A 115 -3.74 -13.17 7.52
N HIS A 116 -3.61 -13.82 8.69
CA HIS A 116 -3.05 -13.24 9.91
C HIS A 116 -1.52 -13.37 10.03
N ARG A 117 -0.86 -13.96 9.04
CA ARG A 117 0.59 -14.18 9.00
C ARG A 117 1.28 -13.18 8.07
N THR A 118 2.61 -13.25 8.06
CA THR A 118 3.44 -12.52 7.08
C THR A 118 3.54 -13.34 5.79
N HIS A 119 3.53 -12.66 4.64
CA HIS A 119 3.47 -13.27 3.32
C HIS A 119 4.72 -13.03 2.47
N GLY A 120 5.79 -12.49 3.06
CA GLY A 120 7.09 -12.35 2.39
C GLY A 120 7.75 -13.71 2.15
N MET A 121 8.52 -13.83 1.06
CA MET A 121 9.11 -15.09 0.59
C MET A 121 9.94 -15.79 1.67
N ASP A 122 10.83 -15.08 2.36
CA ASP A 122 11.69 -15.64 3.42
C ASP A 122 10.86 -16.27 4.55
N ALA A 123 9.80 -15.59 4.98
CA ALA A 123 8.89 -16.09 6.02
C ALA A 123 8.11 -17.31 5.53
N LEU A 124 7.69 -17.33 4.26
CA LEU A 124 6.99 -18.45 3.65
C LEU A 124 7.92 -19.66 3.50
N ALA A 125 9.15 -19.45 3.02
CA ALA A 125 10.15 -20.50 2.88
C ALA A 125 10.49 -21.15 4.23
N GLY A 126 10.70 -20.33 5.26
CA GLY A 126 10.92 -20.84 6.62
C GLY A 126 9.75 -21.66 7.16
N ARG A 127 8.53 -21.19 6.93
CA ARG A 127 7.30 -21.77 7.49
C ARG A 127 6.83 -23.03 6.75
N HIS A 128 6.89 -23.02 5.42
CA HIS A 128 6.32 -24.08 4.59
C HIS A 128 7.35 -25.04 3.98
N LEU A 129 8.57 -24.58 3.78
CA LEU A 129 9.64 -25.38 3.18
C LEU A 129 10.73 -25.79 4.19
N ASN A 130 10.68 -25.25 5.43
CA ASN A 130 11.74 -25.38 6.44
C ASN A 130 13.13 -25.00 5.87
N ARG A 131 13.16 -23.91 5.09
CA ARG A 131 14.34 -23.44 4.37
C ARG A 131 14.63 -21.98 4.75
N THR A 132 15.89 -21.68 4.99
CA THR A 132 16.40 -20.31 5.11
C THR A 132 16.85 -19.86 3.74
N THR A 133 16.34 -18.74 3.27
CA THR A 133 16.68 -18.12 1.98
C THR A 133 17.81 -17.12 2.16
N ILE A 134 18.47 -16.77 1.08
CA ILE A 134 19.39 -15.64 1.02
C ILE A 134 18.57 -14.36 1.04
N THR A 135 18.84 -13.46 1.97
CA THR A 135 18.09 -12.21 2.07
C THR A 135 18.69 -11.13 1.16
N TYR A 136 17.86 -10.18 0.72
CA TYR A 136 18.32 -9.03 -0.05
C TYR A 136 19.42 -8.24 0.68
N GLU A 137 19.33 -8.10 2.01
CA GLU A 137 20.36 -7.42 2.83
C GLU A 137 21.72 -8.13 2.80
N GLU A 138 21.74 -9.44 2.62
CA GLU A 138 22.99 -10.21 2.51
C GLU A 138 23.70 -9.96 1.19
N VAL A 139 22.97 -9.73 0.10
CA VAL A 139 23.55 -9.53 -1.24
C VAL A 139 23.79 -8.06 -1.57
N ALA A 140 22.92 -7.16 -1.14
CA ALA A 140 22.97 -5.73 -1.48
C ALA A 140 23.37 -4.82 -0.32
N GLY A 141 23.52 -5.37 0.90
CA GLY A 141 23.86 -4.59 2.10
C GLY A 141 22.66 -3.87 2.72
N LYS A 142 22.92 -3.15 3.83
CA LYS A 142 21.90 -2.50 4.67
C LYS A 142 22.15 -1.02 4.90
N GLY A 143 21.08 -0.22 4.91
CA GLY A 143 21.11 1.21 5.25
C GLY A 143 21.97 2.02 4.29
N ALA A 144 22.81 2.93 4.81
CA ALA A 144 23.63 3.82 3.99
C ALA A 144 24.74 3.12 3.17
N LYS A 145 24.97 1.84 3.41
CA LYS A 145 25.95 1.00 2.67
C LYS A 145 25.27 0.10 1.64
N ALA A 146 23.95 0.14 1.54
CA ALA A 146 23.23 -0.64 0.55
C ALA A 146 23.57 -0.16 -0.87
N ILE A 147 23.77 -1.12 -1.77
CA ILE A 147 24.01 -0.90 -3.19
C ILE A 147 22.75 -1.28 -3.98
N GLY A 148 22.60 -0.76 -5.20
CA GLY A 148 21.58 -1.24 -6.12
C GLY A 148 21.85 -2.68 -6.56
N PHE A 149 20.82 -3.43 -6.91
CA PHE A 149 21.00 -4.82 -7.35
C PHE A 149 21.85 -4.91 -8.63
N ASP A 150 21.82 -3.90 -9.48
CA ASP A 150 22.70 -3.76 -10.66
C ASP A 150 24.20 -3.67 -10.30
N GLN A 151 24.53 -3.38 -9.05
CA GLN A 151 25.91 -3.32 -8.52
C GLN A 151 26.31 -4.62 -7.79
N VAL A 152 25.39 -5.56 -7.59
CA VAL A 152 25.69 -6.85 -6.95
C VAL A 152 26.53 -7.72 -7.89
N ALA A 153 27.57 -8.39 -7.37
CA ALA A 153 28.40 -9.28 -8.15
C ALA A 153 27.57 -10.40 -8.78
N LEU A 154 27.83 -10.70 -10.04
CA LEU A 154 26.98 -11.54 -10.88
C LEU A 154 26.82 -12.98 -10.35
N ASP A 155 27.85 -13.55 -9.76
CA ASP A 155 27.81 -14.86 -9.14
C ASP A 155 26.90 -14.90 -7.90
N VAL A 156 26.96 -13.85 -7.07
CA VAL A 156 26.09 -13.67 -5.91
C VAL A 156 24.64 -13.43 -6.36
N ALA A 157 24.44 -12.51 -7.31
CA ALA A 157 23.11 -12.22 -7.87
C ALA A 157 22.48 -13.44 -8.52
N THR A 158 23.26 -14.26 -9.23
CA THR A 158 22.78 -15.49 -9.86
C THR A 158 22.24 -16.48 -8.84
N THR A 159 22.97 -16.67 -7.74
CA THR A 159 22.56 -17.60 -6.67
C THR A 159 21.29 -17.11 -5.99
N TYR A 160 21.22 -15.83 -5.66
CA TYR A 160 20.07 -15.18 -5.03
C TYR A 160 18.82 -15.27 -5.92
N ALA A 161 18.90 -14.73 -7.13
CA ALA A 161 17.74 -14.63 -8.04
C ALA A 161 17.22 -16.01 -8.48
N ALA A 162 18.13 -16.99 -8.74
CA ALA A 162 17.72 -18.35 -9.06
C ALA A 162 17.04 -19.03 -7.85
N GLU A 163 17.49 -18.74 -6.62
CA GLU A 163 16.83 -19.22 -5.41
C GLU A 163 15.41 -18.68 -5.30
N ASP A 164 15.18 -17.38 -5.57
CA ASP A 164 13.86 -16.75 -5.46
C ASP A 164 12.84 -17.38 -6.42
N ALA A 165 13.21 -17.62 -7.67
CA ALA A 165 12.35 -18.34 -8.61
C ALA A 165 12.10 -19.80 -8.19
N ASP A 166 13.11 -20.52 -7.71
CA ASP A 166 12.98 -21.89 -7.24
C ASP A 166 12.08 -22.00 -6.00
N VAL A 167 12.29 -21.12 -5.02
CA VAL A 167 11.47 -21.04 -3.80
C VAL A 167 10.02 -20.70 -4.16
N THR A 168 9.77 -19.75 -5.06
CA THR A 168 8.44 -19.42 -5.55
C THR A 168 7.73 -20.65 -6.12
N LEU A 169 8.39 -21.43 -6.96
CA LEU A 169 7.82 -22.66 -7.52
C LEU A 169 7.53 -23.71 -6.44
N GLN A 170 8.44 -23.90 -5.49
CA GLN A 170 8.27 -24.84 -4.38
C GLN A 170 7.13 -24.41 -3.44
N LEU A 171 7.01 -23.11 -3.15
CA LEU A 171 5.92 -22.56 -2.35
C LEU A 171 4.57 -22.83 -3.01
N HIS A 172 4.43 -22.51 -4.30
CA HIS A 172 3.21 -22.82 -5.04
C HIS A 172 2.82 -24.30 -4.93
N ARG A 173 3.76 -25.21 -5.16
CA ARG A 173 3.53 -26.67 -5.05
C ARG A 173 3.12 -27.10 -3.65
N THR A 174 3.51 -26.35 -2.62
CA THR A 174 3.18 -26.67 -1.23
C THR A 174 1.87 -26.05 -0.78
N LEU A 175 1.58 -24.80 -1.21
CA LEU A 175 0.40 -24.06 -0.77
C LEU A 175 -0.86 -24.42 -1.57
N TRP A 176 -0.72 -24.56 -2.89
CA TRP A 176 -1.84 -24.80 -3.79
C TRP A 176 -2.71 -26.00 -3.42
N PRO A 177 -2.19 -27.19 -3.07
CA PRO A 177 -3.02 -28.35 -2.73
C PRO A 177 -4.01 -28.09 -1.59
N ALA A 178 -3.65 -27.23 -0.61
CA ALA A 178 -4.54 -26.89 0.50
C ALA A 178 -5.68 -25.95 0.05
N ILE A 179 -5.41 -25.05 -0.90
CA ILE A 179 -6.45 -24.20 -1.53
C ILE A 179 -7.35 -25.04 -2.41
N GLU A 180 -6.78 -25.91 -3.24
CA GLU A 180 -7.50 -26.75 -4.20
C GLU A 180 -8.45 -27.72 -3.51
N ALA A 181 -8.06 -28.26 -2.35
CA ALA A 181 -8.87 -29.17 -1.55
C ALA A 181 -10.13 -28.51 -0.94
N SER A 182 -10.17 -27.19 -0.85
CA SER A 182 -11.29 -26.42 -0.30
C SER A 182 -12.00 -25.62 -1.39
N GLU A 183 -13.24 -25.99 -1.73
CA GLU A 183 -14.04 -25.25 -2.71
C GLU A 183 -14.15 -23.75 -2.37
N ARG A 184 -14.33 -23.44 -1.08
CA ARG A 184 -14.44 -22.05 -0.60
C ARG A 184 -13.15 -21.27 -0.81
N LEU A 185 -12.00 -21.84 -0.43
CA LEU A 185 -10.69 -21.16 -0.59
C LEU A 185 -10.34 -21.03 -2.07
N ARG A 186 -10.62 -22.07 -2.87
CA ARG A 186 -10.41 -22.02 -4.32
C ARG A 186 -11.27 -20.95 -4.97
N HIS A 187 -12.55 -20.80 -4.58
CA HIS A 187 -13.40 -19.71 -5.04
C HIS A 187 -12.84 -18.35 -4.68
N ILE A 188 -12.46 -18.13 -3.41
CA ILE A 188 -11.87 -16.84 -2.99
C ILE A 188 -10.61 -16.55 -3.82
N TYR A 189 -9.72 -17.52 -3.98
CA TYR A 189 -8.47 -17.32 -4.68
C TYR A 189 -8.66 -17.09 -6.19
N ARG A 190 -9.41 -17.98 -6.88
CA ARG A 190 -9.55 -17.96 -8.35
C ARG A 190 -10.54 -16.92 -8.85
N ASP A 191 -11.64 -16.70 -8.13
CA ASP A 191 -12.75 -15.88 -8.62
C ASP A 191 -12.74 -14.47 -8.00
N ILE A 192 -11.96 -14.23 -6.93
CA ILE A 192 -11.85 -12.93 -6.28
C ILE A 192 -10.42 -12.40 -6.33
N GLU A 193 -9.44 -13.05 -5.68
CA GLU A 193 -8.10 -12.49 -5.50
C GLU A 193 -7.31 -12.37 -6.81
N MET A 194 -7.25 -13.43 -7.62
CA MET A 194 -6.49 -13.39 -8.88
C MET A 194 -7.09 -12.42 -9.91
N PRO A 195 -8.42 -12.34 -10.13
CA PRO A 195 -9.00 -11.29 -10.98
C PRO A 195 -8.78 -9.88 -10.42
N THR A 196 -8.82 -9.70 -9.09
CA THR A 196 -8.55 -8.42 -8.45
C THR A 196 -7.12 -7.96 -8.70
N LEU A 197 -6.13 -8.86 -8.66
CA LEU A 197 -4.73 -8.56 -8.98
C LEU A 197 -4.61 -7.88 -10.34
N GLN A 198 -5.27 -8.40 -11.37
CA GLN A 198 -5.24 -7.80 -12.72
C GLN A 198 -5.90 -6.42 -12.73
N VAL A 199 -7.05 -6.25 -12.07
CA VAL A 199 -7.73 -4.95 -11.99
C VAL A 199 -6.85 -3.92 -11.27
N LEU A 200 -6.19 -4.32 -10.18
CA LEU A 200 -5.28 -3.42 -9.44
C LEU A 200 -4.05 -3.05 -10.27
N TYR A 201 -3.48 -4.01 -11.00
CA TYR A 201 -2.40 -3.73 -11.97
C TYR A 201 -2.82 -2.65 -12.98
N ASP A 202 -3.99 -2.81 -13.58
CA ASP A 202 -4.50 -1.85 -14.57
C ASP A 202 -4.75 -0.46 -13.94
N MET A 203 -5.31 -0.41 -12.73
CA MET A 203 -5.51 0.84 -11.98
C MET A 203 -4.19 1.54 -11.67
N GLU A 204 -3.20 0.79 -11.20
CA GLU A 204 -1.86 1.30 -10.89
C GLU A 204 -1.16 1.83 -12.15
N ARG A 205 -1.25 1.11 -13.27
CA ARG A 205 -0.68 1.54 -14.56
C ARG A 205 -1.33 2.82 -15.08
N HIS A 206 -2.65 2.95 -14.96
CA HIS A 206 -3.35 4.17 -15.37
C HIS A 206 -3.04 5.36 -14.48
N GLY A 207 -2.90 5.14 -13.18
CA GLY A 207 -2.71 6.22 -12.21
C GLY A 207 -3.84 7.24 -12.21
N VAL A 208 -3.69 8.30 -11.41
CA VAL A 208 -4.69 9.36 -11.22
C VAL A 208 -4.11 10.70 -11.61
N LEU A 209 -4.81 11.45 -12.48
CA LEU A 209 -4.37 12.77 -12.92
C LEU A 209 -4.48 13.80 -11.78
N LEU A 210 -3.43 14.60 -11.62
CA LEU A 210 -3.29 15.55 -10.55
C LEU A 210 -3.14 16.97 -11.06
N ASP A 211 -3.94 17.90 -10.52
CA ASP A 211 -3.73 19.35 -10.68
C ASP A 211 -2.61 19.82 -9.75
N ARG A 212 -1.38 19.77 -10.26
CA ARG A 212 -0.16 20.08 -9.50
C ARG A 212 -0.10 21.55 -9.08
N ASP A 213 -0.61 22.44 -9.89
CA ASP A 213 -0.58 23.89 -9.61
C ASP A 213 -1.56 24.23 -8.51
N ARG A 214 -2.73 23.60 -8.48
CA ARG A 214 -3.68 23.70 -7.38
C ARG A 214 -3.08 23.25 -6.05
N LEU A 215 -2.38 22.13 -6.03
CA LEU A 215 -1.69 21.65 -4.81
C LEU A 215 -0.57 22.59 -4.36
N ARG A 216 0.22 23.12 -5.29
CA ARG A 216 1.28 24.09 -4.98
C ARG A 216 0.71 25.38 -4.38
N ALA A 217 -0.36 25.90 -4.97
CA ALA A 217 -1.05 27.08 -4.44
C ALA A 217 -1.61 26.81 -3.03
N GLN A 218 -2.19 25.63 -2.81
CA GLN A 218 -2.67 25.24 -1.48
C GLN A 218 -1.52 25.07 -0.48
N SER A 219 -0.38 24.49 -0.89
CA SER A 219 0.81 24.35 -0.06
C SER A 219 1.33 25.69 0.43
N GLN A 220 1.32 26.72 -0.44
CA GLN A 220 1.72 28.08 -0.06
C GLN A 220 0.75 28.67 0.97
N GLN A 221 -0.56 28.53 0.78
CA GLN A 221 -1.55 29.01 1.75
C GLN A 221 -1.43 28.30 3.10
N LEU A 222 -1.17 26.99 3.09
CA LEU A 222 -0.92 26.23 4.33
C LEU A 222 0.36 26.72 5.03
N ALA A 223 1.41 27.07 4.29
CA ALA A 223 2.63 27.62 4.86
C ALA A 223 2.38 28.96 5.58
N GLU A 224 1.58 29.85 4.98
CA GLU A 224 1.20 31.12 5.62
C GLU A 224 0.40 30.91 6.91
N GLN A 225 -0.57 29.98 6.90
CA GLN A 225 -1.35 29.63 8.08
C GLN A 225 -0.48 28.99 9.18
N LEU A 226 0.47 28.15 8.81
CA LEU A 226 1.42 27.53 9.76
C LEU A 226 2.31 28.56 10.42
N GLN A 227 2.79 29.57 9.69
CA GLN A 227 3.58 30.68 10.25
C GLN A 227 2.75 31.49 11.26
N GLU A 228 1.50 31.77 10.96
CA GLU A 228 0.64 32.49 11.89
C GLU A 228 0.34 31.67 13.16
N LEU A 229 0.08 30.38 13.05
CA LEU A 229 -0.11 29.50 14.20
C LEU A 229 1.17 29.35 15.02
N GLU A 230 2.33 29.32 14.39
CA GLU A 230 3.63 29.31 15.08
C GLU A 230 3.84 30.59 15.88
N ARG A 231 3.55 31.76 15.31
CA ARG A 231 3.61 33.05 16.00
C ARG A 231 2.69 33.05 17.23
N GLN A 232 1.44 32.59 17.08
CA GLN A 232 0.48 32.50 18.19
C GLN A 232 0.97 31.55 19.29
N ALA A 233 1.53 30.38 18.90
CA ALA A 233 2.08 29.44 19.84
C ALA A 233 3.26 30.02 20.66
N HIS A 234 4.14 30.78 20.00
CA HIS A 234 5.27 31.45 20.64
C HIS A 234 4.80 32.53 21.62
N GLU A 235 3.77 33.31 21.26
CA GLU A 235 3.16 34.29 22.15
C GLU A 235 2.54 33.65 23.39
N LEU A 236 1.77 32.57 23.22
CA LEU A 236 1.15 31.83 24.33
C LEU A 236 2.18 31.15 25.24
N ALA A 237 3.30 30.69 24.68
CA ALA A 237 4.41 30.11 25.42
C ALA A 237 5.33 31.14 26.07
N GLY A 238 5.30 32.40 25.59
CA GLY A 238 6.18 33.48 26.01
C GLY A 238 7.64 33.32 25.56
N GLN A 239 7.89 32.43 24.60
CA GLN A 239 9.21 32.24 23.96
C GLN A 239 9.09 31.42 22.66
N PRO A 240 10.07 31.58 21.73
CA PRO A 240 10.19 30.71 20.59
C PRO A 240 10.54 29.27 20.98
N PHE A 241 9.99 28.30 20.25
CA PHE A 241 10.32 26.88 20.36
C PHE A 241 9.89 26.15 19.08
N ASN A 242 10.42 24.94 18.86
CA ASN A 242 10.03 24.12 17.71
C ASN A 242 8.75 23.34 18.02
N LEU A 243 7.64 23.69 17.35
CA LEU A 243 6.32 23.06 17.50
C LEU A 243 6.32 21.58 17.06
N GLY A 244 7.24 21.20 16.18
CA GLY A 244 7.44 19.81 15.73
C GLY A 244 8.28 18.95 16.68
N SER A 245 8.87 19.52 17.74
CA SER A 245 9.74 18.80 18.68
C SER A 245 8.96 18.33 19.93
N PRO A 246 8.69 17.01 20.10
CA PRO A 246 8.00 16.50 21.30
C PRO A 246 8.72 16.86 22.61
N LYS A 247 10.07 16.96 22.57
CA LYS A 247 10.87 17.33 23.72
C LYS A 247 10.61 18.77 24.14
N GLN A 248 10.75 19.73 23.22
CA GLN A 248 10.50 21.15 23.50
C GLN A 248 9.05 21.40 23.89
N LEU A 249 8.09 20.72 23.24
CA LEU A 249 6.69 20.78 23.65
C LEU A 249 6.47 20.32 25.07
N GLY A 250 7.11 19.24 25.50
CA GLY A 250 7.02 18.75 26.88
C GLY A 250 7.57 19.77 27.88
N GLU A 251 8.70 20.38 27.59
CA GLU A 251 9.32 21.44 28.42
C GLU A 251 8.37 22.67 28.53
N ILE A 252 7.79 23.12 27.41
CA ILE A 252 6.86 24.26 27.39
C ILE A 252 5.56 23.95 28.13
N LEU A 253 4.89 22.85 27.82
CA LEU A 253 3.57 22.55 28.34
C LEU A 253 3.61 22.18 29.84
N PHE A 254 4.53 21.31 30.23
CA PHE A 254 4.51 20.70 31.56
C PHE A 254 5.47 21.36 32.57
N GLU A 255 6.64 21.84 32.13
CA GLU A 255 7.60 22.44 33.03
C GLU A 255 7.40 23.97 33.15
N ARG A 256 7.22 24.67 32.00
CA ARG A 256 7.06 26.12 32.01
C ARG A 256 5.65 26.60 32.33
N LEU A 257 4.65 26.05 31.63
CA LEU A 257 3.24 26.46 31.81
C LEU A 257 2.53 25.65 32.91
N GLY A 258 3.14 24.58 33.42
CA GLY A 258 2.63 23.78 34.52
C GLY A 258 1.30 23.06 34.24
N LEU A 259 1.04 22.70 32.95
CA LEU A 259 -0.17 21.99 32.58
C LEU A 259 -0.18 20.57 33.21
N PRO A 260 -1.35 20.00 33.50
CA PRO A 260 -1.44 18.68 34.09
C PRO A 260 -0.93 17.58 33.14
N VAL A 261 -0.17 16.63 33.68
CA VAL A 261 0.32 15.47 32.93
C VAL A 261 -0.80 14.42 32.82
N VAL A 262 -1.40 14.33 31.62
CA VAL A 262 -2.51 13.41 31.34
C VAL A 262 -2.04 11.98 31.12
N LYS A 263 -0.86 11.81 30.45
CA LYS A 263 -0.30 10.51 30.08
C LYS A 263 1.22 10.59 30.05
N LYS A 264 1.89 9.46 30.34
CA LYS A 264 3.33 9.33 30.21
C LYS A 264 3.69 8.38 29.04
N THR A 265 4.83 8.62 28.45
CA THR A 265 5.46 7.72 27.47
C THR A 265 6.00 6.47 28.16
N PRO A 266 6.32 5.37 27.44
CA PRO A 266 6.98 4.20 28.01
C PRO A 266 8.30 4.53 28.75
N ALA A 267 8.98 5.62 28.35
CA ALA A 267 10.19 6.12 29.01
C ALA A 267 9.90 7.00 30.25
N GLY A 268 8.64 7.07 30.71
CA GLY A 268 8.24 7.81 31.91
C GLY A 268 8.10 9.33 31.74
N LYS A 269 8.36 9.89 30.54
CA LYS A 269 8.22 11.33 30.27
C LYS A 269 6.77 11.70 29.97
N PRO A 270 6.34 12.96 30.26
CA PRO A 270 5.03 13.44 29.84
C PRO A 270 4.82 13.26 28.33
N SER A 271 3.69 12.70 27.91
CA SER A 271 3.34 12.55 26.50
C SER A 271 2.75 13.84 25.93
N THR A 272 3.12 14.16 24.69
CA THR A 272 2.53 15.26 23.91
C THR A 272 1.78 14.71 22.68
N ASP A 273 1.29 13.47 22.74
CA ASP A 273 0.51 12.89 21.66
C ASP A 273 -0.83 13.63 21.44
N GLU A 274 -1.48 13.33 20.32
CA GLU A 274 -2.71 13.99 19.89
C GLU A 274 -3.81 13.89 20.96
N SER A 275 -4.00 12.70 21.55
CA SER A 275 -5.03 12.47 22.57
C SER A 275 -4.79 13.25 23.87
N VAL A 276 -3.53 13.54 24.22
CA VAL A 276 -3.17 14.39 25.35
C VAL A 276 -3.47 15.85 25.03
N LEU A 277 -3.05 16.31 23.82
CA LEU A 277 -3.33 17.69 23.42
C LEU A 277 -4.82 17.96 23.27
N GLU A 278 -5.61 17.01 22.76
CA GLU A 278 -7.08 17.13 22.69
C GLU A 278 -7.72 17.36 24.06
N LYS A 279 -7.30 16.60 25.08
CA LYS A 279 -7.79 16.80 26.45
C LYS A 279 -7.38 18.14 27.01
N LEU A 280 -6.12 18.54 26.83
CA LEU A 280 -5.62 19.83 27.32
C LEU A 280 -6.24 21.01 26.57
N ALA A 281 -6.62 20.85 25.30
CA ALA A 281 -7.23 21.90 24.47
C ALA A 281 -8.62 22.31 24.95
N LEU A 282 -9.27 21.53 25.82
CA LEU A 282 -10.55 21.89 26.42
C LEU A 282 -10.39 23.09 27.36
N ASP A 283 -9.28 23.17 28.09
CA ASP A 283 -9.06 24.15 29.14
C ASP A 283 -7.94 25.16 28.81
N TYR A 284 -7.04 24.84 27.85
CA TYR A 284 -5.84 25.63 27.60
C TYR A 284 -5.71 26.02 26.12
N PRO A 285 -5.36 27.28 25.81
CA PRO A 285 -5.29 27.80 24.45
C PRO A 285 -4.11 27.22 23.63
N LEU A 286 -2.92 27.06 24.23
CA LEU A 286 -1.75 26.58 23.50
C LEU A 286 -1.93 25.17 22.91
N PRO A 287 -2.42 24.15 23.64
CA PRO A 287 -2.72 22.85 23.06
C PRO A 287 -3.66 22.90 21.85
N LYS A 288 -4.64 23.82 21.86
CA LYS A 288 -5.57 24.02 20.75
C LYS A 288 -4.84 24.54 19.48
N VAL A 289 -3.96 25.49 19.64
CA VAL A 289 -3.11 26.02 18.54
C VAL A 289 -2.18 24.94 18.00
N LEU A 290 -1.59 24.13 18.91
CA LEU A 290 -0.69 23.04 18.53
C LEU A 290 -1.41 21.94 17.73
N LEU A 291 -2.64 21.60 18.07
CA LEU A 291 -3.46 20.64 17.31
C LEU A 291 -3.75 21.17 15.90
N GLN A 292 -4.13 22.43 15.78
CA GLN A 292 -4.35 23.07 14.47
C GLN A 292 -3.08 23.07 13.64
N TRP A 293 -1.96 23.47 14.22
CA TRP A 293 -0.66 23.49 13.54
C TRP A 293 -0.26 22.10 13.06
N ARG A 294 -0.35 21.07 13.93
CA ARG A 294 -0.05 19.67 13.56
C ARG A 294 -0.93 19.16 12.43
N GLY A 295 -2.22 19.46 12.48
CA GLY A 295 -3.16 19.09 11.42
C GLY A 295 -2.76 19.66 10.07
N LEU A 296 -2.50 20.97 10.01
CA LEU A 296 -2.07 21.64 8.77
C LEU A 296 -0.69 21.22 8.31
N ALA A 297 0.26 21.05 9.23
CA ALA A 297 1.62 20.59 8.92
C ALA A 297 1.62 19.19 8.30
N LYS A 298 0.78 18.28 8.82
CA LYS A 298 0.59 16.94 8.27
C LYS A 298 -0.03 16.98 6.88
N LEU A 299 -1.05 17.82 6.65
CA LEU A 299 -1.65 17.99 5.33
C LEU A 299 -0.63 18.50 4.31
N LYS A 300 0.13 19.51 4.70
CA LYS A 300 1.17 20.10 3.85
C LYS A 300 2.25 19.08 3.50
N SER A 301 2.90 18.51 4.49
CA SER A 301 4.03 17.59 4.28
C SER A 301 3.65 16.28 3.60
N THR A 302 2.44 15.75 3.87
CA THR A 302 2.02 14.45 3.35
C THR A 302 1.41 14.54 1.95
N TYR A 303 0.68 15.62 1.67
CA TYR A 303 -0.10 15.72 0.44
C TYR A 303 0.34 16.86 -0.47
N THR A 304 0.26 18.14 -0.01
CA THR A 304 0.43 19.26 -0.93
C THR A 304 1.87 19.46 -1.39
N ASP A 305 2.86 19.03 -0.61
CA ASP A 305 4.27 19.04 -1.02
C ASP A 305 4.63 17.77 -1.80
N LYS A 306 4.30 16.58 -1.28
CA LYS A 306 4.77 15.32 -1.84
C LYS A 306 4.04 14.88 -3.11
N LEU A 307 2.71 15.01 -3.17
CA LEU A 307 1.95 14.51 -4.33
C LEU A 307 2.39 15.13 -5.65
N PRO A 308 2.65 16.46 -5.75
CA PRO A 308 3.16 17.06 -6.99
C PRO A 308 4.52 16.52 -7.44
N GLU A 309 5.37 16.09 -6.47
CA GLU A 309 6.70 15.52 -6.75
C GLU A 309 6.61 14.07 -7.21
N MET A 310 5.61 13.32 -6.72
CA MET A 310 5.36 11.92 -7.09
C MET A 310 4.65 11.78 -8.44
N ALA A 311 4.06 12.87 -8.96
CA ALA A 311 3.40 12.81 -10.24
C ALA A 311 4.41 12.67 -11.37
N ASP A 312 4.18 11.69 -12.25
CA ASP A 312 4.97 11.50 -13.46
C ASP A 312 5.02 12.81 -14.27
N PRO A 313 6.21 13.31 -14.60
CA PRO A 313 6.36 14.62 -15.25
C PRO A 313 5.76 14.67 -16.65
N GLN A 314 5.63 13.55 -17.36
CA GLN A 314 5.10 13.47 -18.72
C GLN A 314 3.58 13.38 -18.74
N THR A 315 3.01 12.57 -17.83
CA THR A 315 1.56 12.29 -17.80
C THR A 315 0.81 13.15 -16.79
N GLY A 316 1.49 13.69 -15.79
CA GLY A 316 0.89 14.41 -14.66
C GLY A 316 0.11 13.48 -13.69
N ARG A 317 0.31 12.15 -13.81
CA ARG A 317 -0.42 11.16 -13.03
C ARG A 317 0.41 10.66 -11.86
N VAL A 318 -0.27 10.37 -10.75
CA VAL A 318 0.28 9.69 -9.58
C VAL A 318 -0.11 8.22 -9.66
N HIS A 319 0.86 7.35 -9.41
CA HIS A 319 0.69 5.91 -9.40
C HIS A 319 0.89 5.41 -7.97
N THR A 320 -0.15 4.88 -7.37
CA THR A 320 -0.07 4.21 -6.05
C THR A 320 0.14 2.72 -6.24
N THR A 321 0.53 2.03 -5.18
CA THR A 321 0.54 0.56 -5.12
C THR A 321 -0.60 0.10 -4.23
N TYR A 322 -1.46 -0.78 -4.74
CA TYR A 322 -2.51 -1.44 -3.98
C TYR A 322 -2.07 -2.84 -3.55
N SER A 323 -2.15 -3.12 -2.26
CA SER A 323 -1.79 -4.43 -1.70
C SER A 323 -3.03 -5.14 -1.17
N GLN A 324 -3.19 -6.42 -1.59
CA GLN A 324 -4.28 -7.30 -1.15
C GLN A 324 -3.92 -8.01 0.16
N ALA A 325 -2.66 -8.36 0.36
CA ALA A 325 -2.17 -9.23 1.42
C ALA A 325 -1.67 -8.49 2.68
N VAL A 326 -2.25 -7.35 3.03
CA VAL A 326 -1.85 -6.53 4.19
C VAL A 326 -2.89 -6.59 5.31
N ALA A 327 -4.16 -6.34 4.99
CA ALA A 327 -5.21 -6.32 5.98
C ALA A 327 -5.86 -7.70 6.13
N ILE A 328 -5.92 -8.23 7.35
CA ILE A 328 -6.55 -9.53 7.65
C ILE A 328 -8.06 -9.56 7.35
N THR A 329 -8.66 -8.40 7.13
CA THR A 329 -10.10 -8.23 6.87
C THR A 329 -10.48 -8.30 5.40
N GLY A 330 -9.52 -8.51 4.48
CA GLY A 330 -9.77 -8.47 3.03
C GLY A 330 -9.81 -7.06 2.43
N ARG A 331 -9.56 -6.01 3.23
CA ARG A 331 -9.46 -4.64 2.70
C ARG A 331 -8.15 -4.44 1.95
N LEU A 332 -8.18 -3.66 0.88
CA LEU A 332 -6.98 -3.21 0.18
C LEU A 332 -6.22 -2.19 1.04
N ALA A 333 -4.91 -2.20 0.93
CA ALA A 333 -4.04 -1.14 1.42
C ALA A 333 -3.44 -0.38 0.23
N SER A 334 -3.26 0.94 0.38
CA SER A 334 -2.63 1.80 -0.62
C SER A 334 -1.36 2.41 -0.04
N SER A 335 -0.27 2.36 -0.79
CA SER A 335 1.02 2.93 -0.39
C SER A 335 1.72 3.64 -1.57
N ASP A 336 2.59 4.53 -1.27
CA ASP A 336 3.51 5.22 -2.17
C ASP A 336 2.86 5.89 -3.39
N PRO A 337 1.87 6.80 -3.21
CA PRO A 337 1.36 7.36 -1.95
C PRO A 337 0.12 6.61 -1.41
N ASN A 338 -0.17 6.75 -0.10
CA ASN A 338 -1.42 6.24 0.46
C ASN A 338 -2.59 7.17 0.07
N LEU A 339 -3.36 6.79 -0.93
CA LEU A 339 -4.52 7.54 -1.42
C LEU A 339 -5.81 7.27 -0.63
N GLN A 340 -5.83 6.25 0.25
CA GLN A 340 -7.00 5.94 1.08
C GLN A 340 -7.16 6.89 2.27
N ASN A 341 -6.09 7.60 2.66
CA ASN A 341 -6.07 8.48 3.83
C ASN A 341 -6.22 9.97 3.48
N ILE A 342 -6.64 10.31 2.26
CA ILE A 342 -6.87 11.71 1.87
C ILE A 342 -8.00 12.27 2.75
N PRO A 343 -7.77 13.37 3.50
CA PRO A 343 -8.74 13.89 4.46
C PRO A 343 -10.02 14.38 3.80
N VAL A 344 -11.15 14.13 4.47
CA VAL A 344 -12.48 14.53 4.00
C VAL A 344 -13.25 15.41 4.99
N ARG A 345 -12.78 15.51 6.23
CA ARG A 345 -13.51 16.16 7.33
C ARG A 345 -13.31 17.67 7.35
N THR A 346 -12.08 18.12 7.11
CA THR A 346 -11.73 19.55 7.15
C THR A 346 -11.87 20.21 5.76
N PRO A 347 -12.12 21.54 5.68
CA PRO A 347 -12.12 22.26 4.42
C PRO A 347 -10.80 22.13 3.65
N GLU A 348 -9.66 22.22 4.34
CA GLU A 348 -8.32 22.10 3.78
C GLU A 348 -8.10 20.69 3.19
N GLY A 349 -8.53 19.64 3.90
CA GLY A 349 -8.48 18.28 3.43
C GLY A 349 -9.34 18.03 2.19
N ARG A 350 -10.56 18.59 2.17
CA ARG A 350 -11.45 18.51 0.99
C ARG A 350 -10.83 19.17 -0.24
N ARG A 351 -10.14 20.30 -0.07
CA ARG A 351 -9.44 20.98 -1.17
C ARG A 351 -8.31 20.14 -1.79
N ILE A 352 -7.65 19.28 -1.01
CA ILE A 352 -6.67 18.33 -1.53
C ILE A 352 -7.35 17.36 -2.50
N ARG A 353 -8.55 16.87 -2.16
CA ARG A 353 -9.32 15.97 -3.04
C ARG A 353 -9.71 16.61 -4.37
N GLU A 354 -9.94 17.92 -4.40
CA GLU A 354 -10.27 18.67 -5.61
C GLU A 354 -9.11 18.76 -6.61
N ALA A 355 -7.89 18.42 -6.18
CA ALA A 355 -6.73 18.34 -7.06
C ALA A 355 -6.66 17.03 -7.86
N PHE A 356 -7.45 16.02 -7.49
CA PHE A 356 -7.61 14.80 -8.28
C PHE A 356 -8.67 15.06 -9.34
N ILE A 357 -8.25 15.16 -10.59
CA ILE A 357 -9.07 15.61 -11.69
C ILE A 357 -9.22 14.56 -12.80
N ALA A 358 -10.25 14.71 -13.61
CA ALA A 358 -10.42 13.96 -14.84
C ALA A 358 -9.76 14.71 -16.03
N PRO A 359 -9.23 13.99 -17.03
CA PRO A 359 -8.74 14.61 -18.26
C PRO A 359 -9.86 15.39 -19.00
N PRO A 360 -9.51 16.33 -19.91
CA PRO A 360 -10.50 17.00 -20.75
C PRO A 360 -11.43 16.01 -21.46
N GLY A 361 -12.73 16.28 -21.45
CA GLY A 361 -13.75 15.41 -22.03
C GLY A 361 -14.18 14.23 -21.14
N HIS A 362 -13.57 14.05 -19.99
CA HIS A 362 -13.90 13.01 -19.00
C HIS A 362 -14.53 13.64 -17.74
N ARG A 363 -15.15 12.81 -16.92
CA ARG A 363 -15.69 13.20 -15.62
C ARG A 363 -15.26 12.23 -14.55
N MET A 364 -14.99 12.73 -13.35
CA MET A 364 -14.80 11.89 -12.17
C MET A 364 -16.14 11.29 -11.75
N MET A 365 -16.20 9.99 -11.59
CA MET A 365 -17.35 9.28 -11.01
C MET A 365 -16.91 8.67 -9.67
N SER A 366 -17.71 8.88 -8.64
CA SER A 366 -17.55 8.21 -7.34
C SER A 366 -18.78 7.36 -7.07
N ALA A 367 -18.56 6.10 -6.79
CA ALA A 367 -19.61 5.16 -6.39
C ALA A 367 -19.22 4.50 -5.08
N ASP A 368 -20.14 4.47 -4.13
CA ASP A 368 -19.92 3.90 -2.79
C ASP A 368 -21.14 3.08 -2.36
N TYR A 369 -20.87 1.96 -1.73
CA TYR A 369 -21.93 1.14 -1.15
C TYR A 369 -22.49 1.81 0.12
N SER A 370 -23.79 2.14 0.09
CA SER A 370 -24.45 2.75 1.25
C SER A 370 -24.54 1.75 2.40
N GLN A 371 -23.78 2.01 3.47
CA GLN A 371 -23.82 1.25 4.73
C GLN A 371 -23.63 -0.27 4.55
N ILE A 372 -22.75 -0.69 3.65
CA ILE A 372 -22.61 -2.10 3.26
C ILE A 372 -22.30 -3.02 4.45
N GLU A 373 -21.47 -2.59 5.38
CA GLU A 373 -21.10 -3.38 6.55
C GLU A 373 -22.31 -3.65 7.45
N LEU A 374 -23.17 -2.65 7.67
CA LEU A 374 -24.42 -2.83 8.43
C LEU A 374 -25.44 -3.70 7.68
N ARG A 375 -25.50 -3.63 6.35
CA ARG A 375 -26.34 -4.51 5.54
C ARG A 375 -25.90 -5.97 5.63
N ILE A 376 -24.57 -6.21 5.56
CA ILE A 376 -23.98 -7.53 5.75
C ILE A 376 -24.27 -8.03 7.17
N MET A 377 -24.11 -7.16 8.19
CA MET A 377 -24.41 -7.51 9.57
C MET A 377 -25.89 -7.86 9.76
N ALA A 378 -26.81 -7.08 9.21
CA ALA A 378 -28.23 -7.36 9.24
C ALA A 378 -28.55 -8.73 8.60
N HIS A 379 -27.91 -9.04 7.46
CA HIS A 379 -28.09 -10.32 6.77
C HIS A 379 -27.55 -11.50 7.60
N ILE A 380 -26.36 -11.37 8.18
CA ILE A 380 -25.74 -12.46 8.95
C ILE A 380 -26.45 -12.66 10.30
N SER A 381 -26.75 -11.58 11.03
CA SER A 381 -27.37 -11.64 12.34
C SER A 381 -28.86 -11.96 12.30
N GLN A 382 -29.53 -11.70 11.18
CA GLN A 382 -30.99 -11.77 11.03
C GLN A 382 -31.73 -10.88 12.07
N ASP A 383 -31.09 -9.79 12.51
CA ASP A 383 -31.67 -8.84 13.43
C ASP A 383 -32.90 -8.15 12.84
N ALA A 384 -34.06 -8.32 13.51
CA ALA A 384 -35.33 -7.83 13.00
C ALA A 384 -35.40 -6.31 12.87
N GLY A 385 -34.72 -5.58 13.77
CA GLY A 385 -34.65 -4.11 13.75
C GLY A 385 -33.87 -3.58 12.56
N LEU A 386 -32.66 -4.14 12.35
CA LEU A 386 -31.79 -3.79 11.22
C LEU A 386 -32.45 -4.17 9.87
N LEU A 387 -33.00 -5.37 9.75
CA LEU A 387 -33.69 -5.82 8.54
C LEU A 387 -34.88 -4.93 8.20
N LYS A 388 -35.69 -4.58 9.21
CA LYS A 388 -36.82 -3.67 9.03
C LYS A 388 -36.35 -2.27 8.58
N ALA A 389 -35.37 -1.68 9.26
CA ALA A 389 -34.84 -0.36 8.91
C ALA A 389 -34.36 -0.29 7.45
N PHE A 390 -33.66 -1.34 6.97
CA PHE A 390 -33.24 -1.41 5.59
C PHE A 390 -34.40 -1.64 4.61
N ALA A 391 -35.39 -2.46 4.97
CA ALA A 391 -36.58 -2.71 4.13
C ALA A 391 -37.42 -1.43 3.96
N ASP A 392 -37.57 -0.66 5.01
CA ASP A 392 -38.34 0.59 5.02
C ASP A 392 -37.54 1.78 4.45
N GLY A 393 -36.26 1.58 4.10
CA GLY A 393 -35.39 2.64 3.59
C GLY A 393 -35.00 3.67 4.64
N GLU A 394 -35.09 3.33 5.91
CA GLU A 394 -34.76 4.21 7.03
C GLU A 394 -33.23 4.33 7.23
N ASP A 395 -32.81 5.46 7.78
CA ASP A 395 -31.43 5.67 8.22
C ASP A 395 -31.16 4.84 9.51
N VAL A 396 -30.43 3.74 9.38
CA VAL A 396 -30.13 2.83 10.49
C VAL A 396 -29.53 3.55 11.70
N HIS A 397 -28.68 4.59 11.49
CA HIS A 397 -28.16 5.37 12.61
C HIS A 397 -29.21 6.22 13.28
N ARG A 398 -30.23 6.68 12.54
CA ARG A 398 -31.37 7.35 13.14
C ARG A 398 -32.29 6.35 13.89
N ALA A 399 -32.50 5.18 13.33
CA ALA A 399 -33.25 4.11 13.99
C ALA A 399 -32.60 3.73 15.33
N THR A 400 -31.30 3.45 15.32
CA THR A 400 -30.54 3.16 16.55
C THR A 400 -30.58 4.35 17.53
N ALA A 401 -30.46 5.58 17.05
CA ALA A 401 -30.56 6.76 17.93
C ALA A 401 -31.96 6.88 18.56
N SER A 402 -33.01 6.61 17.80
CA SER A 402 -34.39 6.57 18.28
C SER A 402 -34.56 5.59 19.42
N GLU A 403 -34.04 4.40 19.32
CA GLU A 403 -34.08 3.37 20.34
C GLU A 403 -33.24 3.77 21.56
N VAL A 404 -32.00 4.20 21.38
CA VAL A 404 -31.07 4.53 22.47
C VAL A 404 -31.54 5.75 23.28
N PHE A 405 -32.05 6.76 22.60
CA PHE A 405 -32.46 8.01 23.25
C PHE A 405 -33.96 8.07 23.57
N GLY A 406 -34.75 7.06 23.16
CA GLY A 406 -36.20 7.00 23.39
C GLY A 406 -36.99 8.11 22.71
N VAL A 407 -36.53 8.62 21.57
CA VAL A 407 -37.17 9.69 20.81
C VAL A 407 -37.68 9.17 19.46
N PRO A 408 -38.77 9.72 18.90
CA PRO A 408 -39.21 9.37 17.55
C PRO A 408 -38.14 9.58 16.51
N ILE A 409 -38.04 8.71 15.50
CA ILE A 409 -37.02 8.79 14.42
C ILE A 409 -36.97 10.18 13.77
N ALA A 410 -38.16 10.81 13.57
CA ALA A 410 -38.25 12.13 13.00
C ALA A 410 -37.63 13.25 13.85
N GLU A 411 -37.56 13.04 15.16
CA GLU A 411 -37.04 14.01 16.14
C GLU A 411 -35.55 13.80 16.47
N VAL A 412 -34.94 12.73 15.93
CA VAL A 412 -33.50 12.47 16.11
C VAL A 412 -32.68 13.59 15.48
N ASN A 413 -31.92 14.29 16.31
CA ASN A 413 -31.01 15.35 15.85
C ASN A 413 -29.67 14.79 15.34
N SER A 414 -28.85 15.67 14.74
CA SER A 414 -27.56 15.29 14.13
C SER A 414 -26.53 14.76 15.13
N GLU A 415 -26.60 15.21 16.40
CA GLU A 415 -25.68 14.77 17.45
C GLU A 415 -26.04 13.38 17.97
N GLN A 416 -27.31 13.13 18.23
CA GLN A 416 -27.83 11.80 18.59
C GLN A 416 -27.53 10.78 17.47
N ARG A 417 -27.75 11.16 16.21
CA ARG A 417 -27.39 10.32 15.06
C ARG A 417 -25.89 10.02 15.00
N ARG A 418 -25.05 11.03 15.29
CA ARG A 418 -23.59 10.85 15.33
C ARG A 418 -23.17 9.89 16.45
N TYR A 419 -23.82 9.99 17.62
CA TYR A 419 -23.58 9.11 18.76
C TYR A 419 -23.96 7.66 18.42
N ALA A 420 -25.13 7.45 17.87
CA ALA A 420 -25.59 6.13 17.41
C ALA A 420 -24.67 5.53 16.34
N LYS A 421 -24.07 6.38 15.48
CA LYS A 421 -23.07 5.92 14.51
C LYS A 421 -21.84 5.30 15.20
N VAL A 422 -21.41 5.80 16.35
CA VAL A 422 -20.30 5.23 17.13
C VAL A 422 -20.70 3.90 17.79
N ILE A 423 -21.97 3.75 18.15
CA ILE A 423 -22.48 2.49 18.73
C ILE A 423 -22.56 1.40 17.68
N ASN A 424 -22.90 1.74 16.44
CA ASN A 424 -23.07 0.81 15.32
C ASN A 424 -21.74 0.37 14.68
N PHE A 425 -20.60 0.94 15.07
CA PHE A 425 -19.25 0.60 14.63
C PHE A 425 -18.35 0.19 15.81
#